data_5a450f552007e3598f64eef193ca1e37
#
_entry.id   5a450f552007e3598f64eef193ca1e37
#
_cell.length_a   1.000
_cell.length_b   1.000
_cell.length_c   1.000
_cell.angle_alpha   90.00
_cell.angle_beta   90.00
_cell.angle_gamma   90.00
#
_symmetry.space_group_name_H-M   'P 1'
#
loop_
_entity.id
_entity.type
_entity.pdbx_description
1 polymer ?
#
loop_
_entity_poly.entity_id
_entity_poly.type
_entity_poly.pdbx_seq_one_letter_code
_entity_poly.pdbx_strand_id
1 'polypeptide(L)'
;MNVLAIANLRVNFGGLIALDDVFIDVAPNSIVGLIGPNGAGKTTLFNCISGLVAPTSGEISIHGKKVDWPKSYELANFEISRTLQGVGLFSGLSVIENVMMGADKKRESNFLKDLFGLSAKSERKLRAKAQDALAWAGALDLADKTPSELTYPETKRVSIARALVSEPKILLLDEPAAGLGQDDIDKFADLLRQLKQRCAIIIVEHHVDFIGAISDQVYVLNFGKVIASGSFDTVKRDPAVLAAYLGTSNQSGKDQLGAQNA
;
A
#
# COMPACT_ATOMS: atom_id res chain seq x y z
N MET A 1 -18.59 -3.97 9.83
CA MET A 1 -18.41 -4.87 8.67
C MET A 1 -17.11 -4.50 7.99
N ASN A 2 -16.19 -5.45 7.77
CA ASN A 2 -14.89 -5.18 7.20
C ASN A 2 -14.99 -4.81 5.72
N VAL A 3 -14.13 -3.90 5.25
CA VAL A 3 -14.00 -3.58 3.82
C VAL A 3 -13.16 -4.62 3.08
N LEU A 4 -12.22 -5.27 3.81
CA LEU A 4 -11.48 -6.42 3.33
C LEU A 4 -11.30 -7.40 4.48
N ALA A 5 -11.50 -8.69 4.22
CA ALA A 5 -11.16 -9.76 5.15
C ALA A 5 -10.51 -10.92 4.40
N ILE A 6 -9.47 -11.48 4.99
CA ILE A 6 -8.74 -12.64 4.48
C ILE A 6 -8.77 -13.73 5.55
N ALA A 7 -9.05 -14.95 5.14
CA ALA A 7 -9.08 -16.11 6.02
C ALA A 7 -8.32 -17.30 5.42
N ASN A 8 -7.54 -17.98 6.28
CA ASN A 8 -6.81 -19.20 5.98
C ASN A 8 -5.92 -19.11 4.73
N LEU A 9 -5.34 -17.93 4.48
CA LEU A 9 -4.50 -17.70 3.31
C LEU A 9 -3.22 -18.51 3.39
N ARG A 10 -2.99 -19.30 2.35
CA ARG A 10 -1.75 -20.06 2.15
C ARG A 10 -1.15 -19.76 0.79
N VAL A 11 0.17 -19.61 0.76
CA VAL A 11 0.95 -19.41 -0.48
C VAL A 11 2.19 -20.31 -0.45
N ASN A 12 2.32 -21.14 -1.46
CA ASN A 12 3.46 -22.02 -1.66
C ASN A 12 4.17 -21.68 -2.96
N PHE A 13 5.48 -21.55 -2.92
CA PHE A 13 6.35 -21.43 -4.09
C PHE A 13 7.20 -22.71 -4.19
N GLY A 14 6.75 -23.69 -4.97
CA GLY A 14 7.40 -25.01 -4.98
C GLY A 14 7.41 -25.64 -3.60
N GLY A 15 8.59 -25.89 -3.05
CA GLY A 15 8.77 -26.44 -1.70
C GLY A 15 8.74 -25.43 -0.54
N LEU A 16 8.69 -24.12 -0.84
CA LEU A 16 8.69 -23.05 0.15
C LEU A 16 7.27 -22.61 0.50
N ILE A 17 6.89 -22.70 1.76
CA ILE A 17 5.65 -22.11 2.29
C ILE A 17 5.96 -20.65 2.64
N ALA A 18 5.44 -19.73 1.83
CA ALA A 18 5.63 -18.29 2.04
C ALA A 18 4.58 -17.68 2.96
N LEU A 19 3.35 -18.21 2.94
CA LEU A 19 2.27 -17.85 3.89
C LEU A 19 1.56 -19.14 4.32
N ASP A 20 1.22 -19.24 5.60
CA ASP A 20 0.58 -20.40 6.21
C ASP A 20 -0.50 -19.94 7.20
N ASP A 21 -1.75 -20.14 6.83
CA ASP A 21 -2.94 -19.85 7.64
C ASP A 21 -3.02 -18.37 8.08
N VAL A 22 -2.76 -17.44 7.16
CA VAL A 22 -2.79 -16.00 7.44
C VAL A 22 -4.23 -15.48 7.39
N PHE A 23 -4.55 -14.63 8.36
CA PHE A 23 -5.82 -13.89 8.44
C PHE A 23 -5.57 -12.39 8.59
N ILE A 24 -6.41 -11.58 7.97
CA ILE A 24 -6.37 -10.09 8.04
C ILE A 24 -7.81 -9.59 8.00
N ASP A 25 -8.12 -8.66 8.89
CA ASP A 25 -9.36 -7.90 8.90
C ASP A 25 -9.08 -6.41 8.77
N VAL A 26 -9.76 -5.74 7.84
CA VAL A 26 -9.62 -4.31 7.59
C VAL A 26 -10.97 -3.64 7.75
N ALA A 27 -11.10 -2.80 8.77
CA ALA A 27 -12.29 -2.00 8.99
C ALA A 27 -12.37 -0.81 8.02
N PRO A 28 -13.55 -0.27 7.71
CA PRO A 28 -13.65 0.97 6.95
C PRO A 28 -12.97 2.12 7.72
N ASN A 29 -12.38 3.06 6.98
CA ASN A 29 -11.75 4.26 7.55
C ASN A 29 -10.69 3.95 8.63
N SER A 30 -9.92 2.89 8.41
CA SER A 30 -8.84 2.47 9.31
C SER A 30 -7.51 2.35 8.58
N ILE A 31 -6.43 2.43 9.35
CA ILE A 31 -5.07 2.13 8.89
C ILE A 31 -4.63 0.81 9.51
N VAL A 32 -4.32 -0.17 8.69
CA VAL A 32 -3.78 -1.47 9.08
C VAL A 32 -2.31 -1.54 8.72
N GLY A 33 -1.45 -1.68 9.72
CA GLY A 33 -0.02 -1.87 9.56
C GLY A 33 0.35 -3.35 9.45
N LEU A 34 1.15 -3.71 8.45
CA LEU A 34 1.76 -5.03 8.30
C LEU A 34 3.26 -4.91 8.58
N ILE A 35 3.72 -5.46 9.69
CA ILE A 35 5.12 -5.44 10.11
C ILE A 35 5.68 -6.85 10.28
N GLY A 36 6.99 -6.96 10.45
CA GLY A 36 7.68 -8.22 10.69
C GLY A 36 9.09 -8.21 10.08
N PRO A 37 9.94 -9.18 10.41
CA PRO A 37 11.28 -9.31 9.86
C PRO A 37 11.31 -9.43 8.34
N ASN A 38 12.50 -9.27 7.74
CA ASN A 38 12.71 -9.58 6.33
C ASN A 38 12.42 -11.06 6.06
N GLY A 39 11.75 -11.36 4.95
CA GLY A 39 11.34 -12.72 4.64
C GLY A 39 10.12 -13.24 5.42
N ALA A 40 9.48 -12.42 6.27
CA ALA A 40 8.30 -12.82 7.05
C ALA A 40 7.04 -13.12 6.22
N GLY A 41 7.00 -12.75 4.92
CA GLY A 41 5.85 -12.95 4.05
C GLY A 41 5.01 -11.69 3.77
N LYS A 42 5.38 -10.51 4.30
CA LYS A 42 4.64 -9.25 4.13
C LYS A 42 4.38 -8.90 2.66
N THR A 43 5.43 -8.90 1.85
CA THR A 43 5.34 -8.61 0.40
C THR A 43 4.50 -9.66 -0.32
N THR A 44 4.59 -10.94 0.07
CA THR A 44 3.77 -12.01 -0.50
C THR A 44 2.29 -11.77 -0.20
N LEU A 45 1.93 -11.47 1.04
CA LEU A 45 0.56 -11.13 1.44
C LEU A 45 0.04 -9.92 0.67
N PHE A 46 0.83 -8.86 0.60
CA PHE A 46 0.49 -7.64 -0.12
C PHE A 46 0.29 -7.89 -1.62
N ASN A 47 1.13 -8.76 -2.20
CA ASN A 47 1.01 -9.17 -3.60
C ASN A 47 -0.21 -10.07 -3.86
N CYS A 48 -0.66 -10.88 -2.89
CA CYS A 48 -1.92 -11.61 -3.00
C CYS A 48 -3.12 -10.65 -3.03
N ILE A 49 -3.17 -9.68 -2.11
CA ILE A 49 -4.24 -8.67 -2.07
C ILE A 49 -4.28 -7.86 -3.38
N SER A 50 -3.10 -7.55 -3.94
CA SER A 50 -2.99 -6.77 -5.18
C SER A 50 -3.03 -7.62 -6.46
N GLY A 51 -3.32 -8.92 -6.36
CA GLY A 51 -3.49 -9.79 -7.52
C GLY A 51 -2.24 -10.06 -8.34
N LEU A 52 -1.05 -9.85 -7.77
CA LEU A 52 0.25 -10.15 -8.37
C LEU A 52 0.72 -11.57 -8.07
N VAL A 53 0.24 -12.17 -6.99
CA VAL A 53 0.51 -13.55 -6.58
C VAL A 53 -0.81 -14.25 -6.38
N ALA A 54 -1.01 -15.37 -7.04
CA ALA A 54 -2.17 -16.23 -6.82
C ALA A 54 -1.94 -17.06 -5.54
N PRO A 55 -2.88 -17.08 -4.59
CA PRO A 55 -2.77 -17.93 -3.42
C PRO A 55 -2.93 -19.40 -3.77
N THR A 56 -2.36 -20.28 -2.94
CA THR A 56 -2.56 -21.74 -3.05
C THR A 56 -3.93 -22.12 -2.51
N SER A 57 -4.35 -21.48 -1.41
CA SER A 57 -5.68 -21.62 -0.79
C SER A 57 -5.99 -20.42 0.09
N GLY A 58 -7.21 -20.37 0.58
CA GLY A 58 -7.72 -19.29 1.44
C GLY A 58 -8.81 -18.47 0.76
N GLU A 59 -9.45 -17.64 1.52
CA GLU A 59 -10.63 -16.88 1.11
C GLU A 59 -10.38 -15.38 1.28
N ILE A 60 -10.95 -14.60 0.36
CA ILE A 60 -10.99 -13.14 0.45
C ILE A 60 -12.43 -12.66 0.37
N SER A 61 -12.77 -11.70 1.24
CA SER A 61 -14.04 -10.99 1.18
C SER A 61 -13.77 -9.50 1.04
N ILE A 62 -14.46 -8.85 0.11
CA ILE A 62 -14.35 -7.41 -0.16
C ILE A 62 -15.75 -6.81 0.00
N HIS A 63 -15.85 -5.73 0.77
CA HIS A 63 -17.13 -5.10 1.15
C HIS A 63 -18.14 -6.11 1.72
N GLY A 64 -17.62 -7.08 2.52
CA GLY A 64 -18.40 -8.12 3.16
C GLY A 64 -18.92 -9.22 2.24
N LYS A 65 -18.53 -9.24 0.98
CA LYS A 65 -18.87 -10.30 0.03
C LYS A 65 -17.65 -11.15 -0.26
N LYS A 66 -17.79 -12.46 -0.16
CA LYS A 66 -16.78 -13.41 -0.61
C LYS A 66 -16.65 -13.28 -2.13
N VAL A 67 -15.41 -13.14 -2.60
CA VAL A 67 -15.08 -13.00 -4.01
C VAL A 67 -13.92 -13.93 -4.37
N ASP A 68 -13.72 -14.15 -5.66
CA ASP A 68 -12.47 -14.76 -6.13
C ASP A 68 -11.31 -13.80 -5.92
N TRP A 69 -10.12 -14.35 -5.73
CA TRP A 69 -8.92 -13.54 -5.58
C TRP A 69 -8.74 -12.62 -6.79
N PRO A 70 -8.70 -11.29 -6.59
CA PRO A 70 -8.63 -10.34 -7.69
C PRO A 70 -7.33 -10.52 -8.46
N LYS A 71 -7.38 -10.28 -9.76
CA LYS A 71 -6.19 -10.10 -10.59
C LYS A 71 -5.81 -8.63 -10.61
N SER A 72 -4.52 -8.32 -10.84
CA SER A 72 -4.01 -6.95 -10.74
C SER A 72 -4.78 -5.95 -11.61
N TYR A 73 -5.27 -6.36 -12.78
CA TYR A 73 -6.07 -5.53 -13.69
C TYR A 73 -7.56 -5.40 -13.28
N GLU A 74 -7.99 -6.11 -12.24
CA GLU A 74 -9.37 -6.09 -11.71
C GLU A 74 -9.50 -5.27 -10.44
N LEU A 75 -8.40 -4.81 -9.85
CA LEU A 75 -8.39 -4.11 -8.54
C LEU A 75 -9.36 -2.93 -8.51
N ALA A 76 -9.43 -2.17 -9.58
CA ALA A 76 -10.34 -1.04 -9.69
C ALA A 76 -11.82 -1.45 -9.61
N ASN A 77 -12.20 -2.66 -10.09
CA ASN A 77 -13.57 -3.17 -9.93
C ASN A 77 -13.92 -3.42 -8.47
N PHE A 78 -12.93 -3.68 -7.63
CA PHE A 78 -13.05 -3.90 -6.18
C PHE A 78 -12.76 -2.63 -5.37
N GLU A 79 -12.62 -1.47 -6.03
CA GLU A 79 -12.28 -0.19 -5.40
C GLU A 79 -10.96 -0.24 -4.61
N ILE A 80 -10.00 -1.04 -5.09
CA ILE A 80 -8.65 -1.16 -4.53
C ILE A 80 -7.67 -0.43 -5.42
N SER A 81 -6.84 0.43 -4.83
CA SER A 81 -5.67 1.04 -5.50
C SER A 81 -4.39 0.70 -4.75
N ARG A 82 -3.30 0.60 -5.49
CA ARG A 82 -1.96 0.36 -4.95
C ARG A 82 -0.99 1.42 -5.46
N THR A 83 -0.15 1.95 -4.56
CA THR A 83 1.04 2.70 -4.99
C THR A 83 2.10 1.74 -5.52
N LEU A 84 2.82 2.16 -6.55
CA LEU A 84 3.96 1.40 -7.04
C LEU A 84 5.17 1.59 -6.13
N GLN A 85 5.92 0.53 -5.88
CA GLN A 85 7.24 0.60 -5.26
C GLN A 85 8.17 1.36 -6.21
N GLY A 86 8.72 2.49 -5.73
CA GLY A 86 9.31 3.48 -6.63
C GLY A 86 8.23 4.38 -7.24
N VAL A 87 8.50 5.68 -7.32
CA VAL A 87 7.43 6.65 -7.64
C VAL A 87 6.89 6.52 -9.06
N GLY A 88 7.75 6.06 -10.01
CA GLY A 88 7.37 5.73 -11.38
C GLY A 88 6.53 6.80 -12.09
N LEU A 89 6.86 8.08 -11.92
CA LEU A 89 6.21 9.17 -12.66
C LEU A 89 6.74 9.25 -14.08
N PHE A 90 5.86 9.57 -15.03
CA PHE A 90 6.22 9.79 -16.42
C PHE A 90 6.87 11.17 -16.57
N SER A 91 8.16 11.21 -16.92
CA SER A 91 8.96 12.44 -17.00
C SER A 91 8.46 13.43 -18.07
N GLY A 92 7.81 12.94 -19.12
CA GLY A 92 7.25 13.76 -20.21
C GLY A 92 5.86 14.35 -19.92
N LEU A 93 5.30 14.12 -18.73
CA LEU A 93 3.98 14.60 -18.34
C LEU A 93 4.10 15.52 -17.13
N SER A 94 3.21 16.50 -17.04
CA SER A 94 3.02 17.30 -15.81
C SER A 94 2.53 16.42 -14.66
N VAL A 95 2.60 16.92 -13.43
CA VAL A 95 2.10 16.24 -12.23
C VAL A 95 0.62 15.90 -12.36
N ILE A 96 -0.22 16.84 -12.79
CA ILE A 96 -1.64 16.60 -12.95
C ILE A 96 -1.94 15.52 -14.00
N GLU A 97 -1.19 15.52 -15.13
CA GLU A 97 -1.32 14.48 -16.15
C GLU A 97 -0.88 13.11 -15.63
N ASN A 98 0.19 13.06 -14.83
CA ASN A 98 0.60 11.84 -14.13
C ASN A 98 -0.49 11.29 -13.20
N VAL A 99 -1.20 12.17 -12.49
CA VAL A 99 -2.32 11.78 -11.64
C VAL A 99 -3.50 11.30 -12.48
N MET A 100 -3.84 11.98 -13.57
CA MET A 100 -4.90 11.58 -14.50
C MET A 100 -4.68 10.17 -15.06
N MET A 101 -3.42 9.75 -15.28
CA MET A 101 -3.08 8.38 -15.72
C MET A 101 -3.47 7.29 -14.71
N GLY A 102 -3.69 7.64 -13.44
CA GLY A 102 -4.15 6.71 -12.40
C GLY A 102 -5.65 6.42 -12.43
N ALA A 103 -6.42 7.15 -13.24
CA ALA A 103 -7.87 6.96 -13.33
C ALA A 103 -8.24 5.61 -13.98
N ASP A 104 -9.28 4.96 -13.43
CA ASP A 104 -9.78 3.70 -13.96
C ASP A 104 -10.53 3.90 -15.28
N LYS A 105 -9.98 3.33 -16.34
CA LYS A 105 -10.56 3.40 -17.71
C LYS A 105 -11.89 2.66 -17.83
N LYS A 106 -12.18 1.67 -16.97
CA LYS A 106 -13.43 0.90 -17.05
C LYS A 106 -14.62 1.59 -16.39
N ARG A 107 -14.40 2.33 -15.32
CA ARG A 107 -15.45 3.12 -14.64
C ARG A 107 -15.90 4.31 -15.49
N GLU A 108 -15.05 4.75 -16.40
CA GLU A 108 -15.36 5.79 -17.39
C GLU A 108 -15.45 5.14 -18.77
N SER A 109 -16.49 4.30 -18.98
CA SER A 109 -16.69 3.47 -20.18
C SER A 109 -16.72 4.24 -21.53
N ASN A 110 -16.65 5.55 -21.50
CA ASN A 110 -16.51 6.44 -22.65
C ASN A 110 -15.07 6.88 -22.91
N PHE A 111 -14.09 6.59 -22.00
CA PHE A 111 -12.74 7.11 -22.11
C PHE A 111 -11.97 6.57 -23.34
N LEU A 112 -12.18 5.32 -23.76
CA LEU A 112 -11.53 4.79 -24.97
C LEU A 112 -12.15 5.35 -26.26
N LYS A 113 -13.44 5.65 -26.26
CA LYS A 113 -14.08 6.40 -27.37
C LYS A 113 -13.58 7.83 -27.41
N ASP A 114 -13.21 8.35 -26.25
CA ASP A 114 -12.76 9.71 -26.03
C ASP A 114 -11.23 9.89 -26.22
N LEU A 115 -10.40 8.84 -26.11
CA LEU A 115 -8.94 8.93 -26.36
C LEU A 115 -8.62 9.18 -27.85
N PHE A 116 -9.55 8.84 -28.75
CA PHE A 116 -9.51 9.15 -30.18
C PHE A 116 -10.44 10.30 -30.59
N GLY A 117 -11.10 10.96 -29.64
CA GLY A 117 -12.04 12.07 -29.85
C GLY A 117 -12.60 12.57 -28.53
N LEU A 118 -11.72 12.79 -27.50
CA LEU A 118 -12.10 13.27 -26.17
C LEU A 118 -13.02 14.47 -26.29
N SER A 119 -14.26 14.31 -25.87
CA SER A 119 -15.05 15.49 -25.64
C SER A 119 -14.35 16.30 -24.53
N ALA A 120 -14.09 17.58 -24.77
CA ALA A 120 -13.47 18.50 -23.82
C ALA A 120 -14.13 18.46 -22.42
N LYS A 121 -15.33 17.89 -22.32
CA LYS A 121 -16.11 17.68 -21.10
C LYS A 121 -15.56 16.51 -20.25
N SER A 122 -15.16 15.37 -20.87
CA SER A 122 -14.59 14.22 -20.15
C SER A 122 -13.20 14.54 -19.59
N GLU A 123 -12.37 15.19 -20.39
CA GLU A 123 -11.04 15.64 -19.96
C GLU A 123 -11.14 16.63 -18.79
N ARG A 124 -12.04 17.60 -18.88
CA ARG A 124 -12.27 18.57 -17.80
C ARG A 124 -12.72 17.89 -16.50
N LYS A 125 -13.59 16.88 -16.60
CA LYS A 125 -14.04 16.09 -15.44
C LYS A 125 -12.90 15.31 -14.82
N LEU A 126 -12.07 14.64 -15.64
CA LEU A 126 -10.91 13.88 -15.17
C LEU A 126 -9.86 14.80 -14.53
N ARG A 127 -9.61 15.96 -15.14
CA ARG A 127 -8.71 16.98 -14.58
C ARG A 127 -9.21 17.48 -13.21
N ALA A 128 -10.50 17.70 -13.06
CA ALA A 128 -11.09 18.09 -11.78
C ALA A 128 -10.91 17.00 -10.70
N LYS A 129 -11.08 15.71 -11.04
CA LYS A 129 -10.78 14.59 -10.12
C LYS A 129 -9.30 14.53 -9.75
N ALA A 130 -8.41 14.76 -10.71
CA ALA A 130 -6.97 14.80 -10.45
C ALA A 130 -6.58 15.97 -9.53
N GLN A 131 -7.21 17.13 -9.70
CA GLN A 131 -7.04 18.27 -8.78
C GLN A 131 -7.52 17.95 -7.36
N ASP A 132 -8.68 17.31 -7.21
CA ASP A 132 -9.17 16.84 -5.90
C ASP A 132 -8.23 15.83 -5.26
N ALA A 133 -7.73 14.86 -6.03
CA ALA A 133 -6.76 13.87 -5.55
C ALA A 133 -5.43 14.52 -5.11
N LEU A 134 -4.93 15.50 -5.87
CA LEU A 134 -3.75 16.30 -5.51
C LEU A 134 -3.99 17.13 -4.24
N ALA A 135 -5.14 17.73 -4.09
CA ALA A 135 -5.50 18.49 -2.89
C ALA A 135 -5.49 17.60 -1.65
N TRP A 136 -6.07 16.39 -1.74
CA TRP A 136 -6.04 15.41 -0.65
C TRP A 136 -4.63 14.90 -0.33
N ALA A 137 -3.76 14.80 -1.33
CA ALA A 137 -2.36 14.41 -1.12
C ALA A 137 -1.48 15.60 -0.67
N GLY A 138 -2.04 16.80 -0.48
CA GLY A 138 -1.28 18.00 -0.14
C GLY A 138 -0.26 18.42 -1.22
N ALA A 139 -0.61 18.22 -2.50
CA ALA A 139 0.27 18.42 -3.65
C ALA A 139 -0.38 19.22 -4.79
N LEU A 140 -1.47 19.96 -4.51
CA LEU A 140 -2.20 20.70 -5.54
C LEU A 140 -1.37 21.83 -6.16
N ASP A 141 -0.51 22.47 -5.37
CA ASP A 141 0.44 23.49 -5.80
C ASP A 141 1.52 22.99 -6.77
N LEU A 142 1.65 21.66 -6.87
CA LEU A 142 2.61 21.00 -7.76
C LEU A 142 2.00 20.63 -9.12
N ALA A 143 0.72 20.87 -9.35
CA ALA A 143 -0.06 20.33 -10.47
C ALA A 143 0.57 20.55 -11.85
N ASP A 144 1.13 21.74 -12.09
CA ASP A 144 1.69 22.14 -13.38
C ASP A 144 3.22 21.88 -13.48
N LYS A 145 3.87 21.41 -12.40
CA LYS A 145 5.29 21.03 -12.40
C LYS A 145 5.51 19.73 -13.19
N THR A 146 6.76 19.53 -13.61
CA THR A 146 7.24 18.22 -14.12
C THR A 146 7.86 17.39 -13.00
N PRO A 147 7.96 16.05 -13.12
CA PRO A 147 8.59 15.20 -12.12
C PRO A 147 10.03 15.59 -11.76
N SER A 148 10.78 16.17 -12.68
CA SER A 148 12.17 16.62 -12.45
C SER A 148 12.30 17.84 -11.53
N GLU A 149 11.20 18.56 -11.31
CA GLU A 149 11.15 19.73 -10.43
C GLU A 149 10.70 19.39 -9.01
N LEU A 150 10.41 18.11 -8.76
CA LEU A 150 9.89 17.64 -7.48
C LEU A 150 11.02 17.16 -6.57
N THR A 151 10.90 17.46 -5.29
CA THR A 151 11.66 16.79 -4.25
C THR A 151 11.15 15.35 -4.05
N TYR A 152 11.93 14.50 -3.39
CA TYR A 152 11.52 13.11 -3.14
C TYR A 152 10.24 13.00 -2.29
N PRO A 153 10.04 13.77 -1.20
CA PRO A 153 8.76 13.79 -0.48
C PRO A 153 7.57 14.24 -1.35
N GLU A 154 7.78 15.22 -2.25
CA GLU A 154 6.74 15.67 -3.18
C GLU A 154 6.36 14.55 -4.17
N THR A 155 7.35 13.82 -4.70
CA THR A 155 7.05 12.68 -5.60
C THR A 155 6.25 11.59 -4.90
N LYS A 156 6.47 11.34 -3.61
CA LYS A 156 5.66 10.41 -2.81
C LYS A 156 4.20 10.87 -2.69
N ARG A 157 3.96 12.15 -2.43
CA ARG A 157 2.60 12.72 -2.37
C ARG A 157 1.88 12.62 -3.70
N VAL A 158 2.56 12.92 -4.80
CA VAL A 158 2.01 12.78 -6.16
C VAL A 158 1.68 11.31 -6.48
N SER A 159 2.51 10.36 -6.05
CA SER A 159 2.22 8.93 -6.20
C SER A 159 0.94 8.51 -5.47
N ILE A 160 0.71 9.05 -4.27
CA ILE A 160 -0.55 8.84 -3.54
C ILE A 160 -1.72 9.48 -4.30
N ALA A 161 -1.60 10.73 -4.76
CA ALA A 161 -2.64 11.39 -5.55
C ALA A 161 -3.03 10.55 -6.77
N ARG A 162 -2.04 9.97 -7.47
CA ARG A 162 -2.28 9.08 -8.61
C ARG A 162 -3.07 7.83 -8.23
N ALA A 163 -2.89 7.29 -7.03
CA ALA A 163 -3.69 6.17 -6.55
C ALA A 163 -5.09 6.61 -6.10
N LEU A 164 -5.25 7.84 -5.60
CA LEU A 164 -6.52 8.37 -5.10
C LEU A 164 -7.48 8.81 -6.21
N VAL A 165 -7.01 9.14 -7.42
CA VAL A 165 -7.86 9.67 -8.51
C VAL A 165 -8.95 8.68 -8.94
N SER A 166 -8.75 7.38 -8.73
CA SER A 166 -9.77 6.33 -8.93
C SER A 166 -10.80 6.23 -7.80
N GLU A 167 -10.70 7.08 -6.77
CA GLU A 167 -11.59 7.11 -5.60
C GLU A 167 -11.70 5.74 -4.90
N PRO A 168 -10.55 5.12 -4.51
CA PRO A 168 -10.55 3.79 -3.91
C PRO A 168 -11.23 3.77 -2.55
N LYS A 169 -11.75 2.61 -2.16
CA LYS A 169 -12.18 2.31 -0.78
C LYS A 169 -11.09 1.63 0.03
N ILE A 170 -10.10 1.06 -0.66
CA ILE A 170 -8.93 0.40 -0.05
C ILE A 170 -7.68 0.90 -0.79
N LEU A 171 -6.75 1.49 -0.03
CA LEU A 171 -5.46 1.96 -0.54
C LEU A 171 -4.34 1.09 0.02
N LEU A 172 -3.54 0.51 -0.88
CA LEU A 172 -2.38 -0.31 -0.54
C LEU A 172 -1.10 0.52 -0.68
N LEU A 173 -0.33 0.65 0.40
CA LEU A 173 0.92 1.40 0.45
C LEU A 173 2.09 0.47 0.79
N ASP A 174 3.09 0.42 -0.09
CA ASP A 174 4.28 -0.41 0.04
C ASP A 174 5.48 0.47 0.38
N GLU A 175 5.96 0.40 1.61
CA GLU A 175 7.08 1.18 2.16
C GLU A 175 7.01 2.68 1.82
N PRO A 176 5.87 3.35 2.10
CA PRO A 176 5.68 4.73 1.67
C PRO A 176 6.63 5.71 2.38
N ALA A 177 7.06 5.42 3.60
CA ALA A 177 7.98 6.27 4.37
C ALA A 177 9.47 6.03 4.03
N ALA A 178 9.79 5.00 3.23
CA ALA A 178 11.18 4.70 2.88
C ALA A 178 11.85 5.90 2.20
N GLY A 179 13.04 6.29 2.71
CA GLY A 179 13.85 7.39 2.18
C GLY A 179 13.38 8.81 2.57
N LEU A 180 12.37 8.94 3.42
CA LEU A 180 11.96 10.22 4.00
C LEU A 180 12.81 10.57 5.24
N GLY A 181 13.09 11.87 5.42
CA GLY A 181 13.62 12.40 6.69
C GLY A 181 12.54 12.46 7.77
N GLN A 182 12.95 12.62 9.04
CA GLN A 182 12.01 12.57 10.18
C GLN A 182 10.87 13.61 10.06
N ASP A 183 11.18 14.84 9.69
CA ASP A 183 10.18 15.91 9.53
C ASP A 183 9.15 15.59 8.42
N ASP A 184 9.59 14.90 7.36
CA ASP A 184 8.71 14.50 6.28
C ASP A 184 7.89 13.26 6.66
N ILE A 185 8.43 12.35 7.48
CA ILE A 185 7.70 11.23 8.06
C ILE A 185 6.52 11.72 8.89
N ASP A 186 6.72 12.74 9.73
CA ASP A 186 5.67 13.28 10.59
C ASP A 186 4.53 13.93 9.76
N LYS A 187 4.90 14.74 8.75
CA LYS A 187 3.93 15.32 7.81
C LYS A 187 3.19 14.24 7.01
N PHE A 188 3.90 13.17 6.65
CA PHE A 188 3.32 12.05 5.92
C PHE A 188 2.36 11.23 6.80
N ALA A 189 2.68 11.09 8.09
CA ALA A 189 1.79 10.48 9.08
C ALA A 189 0.46 11.26 9.19
N ASP A 190 0.52 12.58 9.25
CA ASP A 190 -0.66 13.44 9.31
C ASP A 190 -1.49 13.33 8.02
N LEU A 191 -0.85 13.28 6.86
CA LEU A 191 -1.53 13.03 5.59
C LEU A 191 -2.30 11.71 5.62
N LEU A 192 -1.68 10.61 6.05
CA LEU A 192 -2.34 9.30 6.10
C LEU A 192 -3.49 9.25 7.10
N ARG A 193 -3.37 9.94 8.25
CA ARG A 193 -4.47 10.08 9.23
C ARG A 193 -5.67 10.83 8.63
N GLN A 194 -5.45 11.80 7.75
CA GLN A 194 -6.53 12.48 7.03
C GLN A 194 -7.13 11.56 5.94
N LEU A 195 -6.29 10.87 5.16
CA LEU A 195 -6.73 10.01 4.07
C LEU A 195 -7.58 8.83 4.54
N LYS A 196 -7.38 8.32 5.76
CA LYS A 196 -8.22 7.24 6.30
C LYS A 196 -9.71 7.62 6.41
N GLN A 197 -10.05 8.90 6.39
CA GLN A 197 -11.45 9.34 6.34
C GLN A 197 -12.12 9.04 4.98
N ARG A 198 -11.34 8.80 3.93
CA ARG A 198 -11.84 8.50 2.58
C ARG A 198 -11.80 7.02 2.23
N CYS A 199 -10.76 6.33 2.68
CA CYS A 199 -10.52 4.92 2.37
C CYS A 199 -9.81 4.22 3.52
N ALA A 200 -9.99 2.92 3.62
CA ALA A 200 -9.12 2.10 4.46
C ALA A 200 -7.72 2.00 3.84
N ILE A 201 -6.69 1.96 4.66
CA ILE A 201 -5.30 1.94 4.22
C ILE A 201 -4.63 0.69 4.78
N ILE A 202 -3.95 -0.06 3.93
CA ILE A 202 -3.08 -1.18 4.34
C ILE A 202 -1.65 -0.78 3.99
N ILE A 203 -0.76 -0.81 4.99
CA ILE A 203 0.62 -0.36 4.86
C ILE A 203 1.57 -1.49 5.21
N VAL A 204 2.51 -1.79 4.33
CA VAL A 204 3.72 -2.56 4.65
C VAL A 204 4.83 -1.59 4.95
N GLU A 205 5.47 -1.71 6.12
CA GLU A 205 6.55 -0.83 6.54
C GLU A 205 7.58 -1.53 7.44
N HIS A 206 8.80 -0.96 7.45
CA HIS A 206 9.88 -1.36 8.34
C HIS A 206 10.08 -0.38 9.49
N HIS A 207 9.60 0.85 9.35
CA HIS A 207 9.62 1.88 10.40
C HIS A 207 8.53 1.61 11.44
N VAL A 208 8.90 0.87 12.51
CA VAL A 208 7.95 0.40 13.53
C VAL A 208 7.30 1.56 14.26
N ASP A 209 8.05 2.63 14.60
CA ASP A 209 7.53 3.81 15.29
C ASP A 209 6.53 4.58 14.42
N PHE A 210 6.79 4.69 13.11
CA PHE A 210 5.86 5.29 12.16
C PHE A 210 4.53 4.51 12.12
N ILE A 211 4.59 3.18 12.00
CA ILE A 211 3.40 2.33 12.06
C ILE A 211 2.67 2.50 13.37
N GLY A 212 3.40 2.55 14.50
CA GLY A 212 2.81 2.77 15.82
C GLY A 212 2.08 4.09 15.96
N ALA A 213 2.56 5.13 15.28
CA ALA A 213 1.96 6.46 15.32
C ALA A 213 0.66 6.58 14.52
N ILE A 214 0.45 5.76 13.47
CA ILE A 214 -0.66 5.95 12.53
C ILE A 214 -1.68 4.82 12.49
N SER A 215 -1.29 3.58 12.86
CA SER A 215 -2.14 2.41 12.65
C SER A 215 -3.20 2.25 13.74
N ASP A 216 -4.42 1.95 13.31
CA ASP A 216 -5.51 1.55 14.20
C ASP A 216 -5.37 0.08 14.61
N GLN A 217 -4.80 -0.75 13.72
CA GLN A 217 -4.50 -2.15 13.96
C GLN A 217 -3.19 -2.54 13.28
N VAL A 218 -2.44 -3.41 13.92
CA VAL A 218 -1.17 -3.95 13.41
C VAL A 218 -1.24 -5.46 13.37
N TYR A 219 -0.75 -6.05 12.29
CA TYR A 219 -0.47 -7.48 12.16
C TYR A 219 1.02 -7.70 12.04
N VAL A 220 1.55 -8.60 12.86
CA VAL A 220 2.95 -8.99 12.81
C VAL A 220 3.09 -10.34 12.15
N LEU A 221 3.80 -10.36 11.03
CA LEU A 221 4.13 -11.59 10.34
C LEU A 221 5.53 -12.07 10.75
N ASN A 222 5.66 -13.38 10.90
CA ASN A 222 6.95 -14.05 11.04
C ASN A 222 6.90 -15.44 10.42
N PHE A 223 7.85 -15.80 9.56
CA PHE A 223 7.88 -17.06 8.82
C PHE A 223 6.54 -17.47 8.21
N GLY A 224 5.87 -16.52 7.55
CA GLY A 224 4.61 -16.74 6.83
C GLY A 224 3.37 -16.84 7.71
N LYS A 225 3.45 -16.59 9.01
CA LYS A 225 2.31 -16.65 9.96
C LYS A 225 2.09 -15.32 10.64
N VAL A 226 0.84 -15.02 10.99
CA VAL A 226 0.52 -13.92 11.90
C VAL A 226 0.80 -14.38 13.32
N ILE A 227 1.82 -13.80 13.96
CA ILE A 227 2.22 -14.14 15.33
C ILE A 227 1.58 -13.25 16.38
N ALA A 228 1.13 -12.05 16.00
CA ALA A 228 0.39 -11.14 16.86
C ALA A 228 -0.46 -10.20 16.02
N SER A 229 -1.59 -9.74 16.58
CA SER A 229 -2.43 -8.69 15.99
C SER A 229 -3.14 -7.88 17.06
N GLY A 230 -3.42 -6.60 16.79
CA GLY A 230 -4.10 -5.71 17.71
C GLY A 230 -3.59 -4.28 17.62
N SER A 231 -3.80 -3.47 18.68
CA SER A 231 -3.21 -2.15 18.75
C SER A 231 -1.68 -2.23 18.81
N PHE A 232 -1.00 -1.20 18.35
CA PHE A 232 0.47 -1.18 18.40
C PHE A 232 1.01 -1.37 19.82
N ASP A 233 0.35 -0.77 20.83
CA ASP A 233 0.74 -0.92 22.22
C ASP A 233 0.62 -2.35 22.76
N THR A 234 -0.35 -3.12 22.27
CA THR A 234 -0.51 -4.54 22.58
C THR A 234 0.57 -5.37 21.90
N VAL A 235 0.75 -5.16 20.60
CA VAL A 235 1.66 -5.93 19.76
C VAL A 235 3.12 -5.74 20.17
N LYS A 236 3.56 -4.53 20.48
CA LYS A 236 4.95 -4.23 20.87
C LYS A 236 5.39 -4.89 22.18
N ARG A 237 4.44 -5.35 23.02
CA ARG A 237 4.73 -6.04 24.29
C ARG A 237 4.61 -7.55 24.19
N ASP A 238 4.17 -8.06 23.03
CA ASP A 238 3.98 -9.49 22.83
C ASP A 238 5.34 -10.21 22.83
N PRO A 239 5.53 -11.24 23.68
CA PRO A 239 6.79 -11.99 23.75
C PRO A 239 7.22 -12.62 22.43
N ALA A 240 6.27 -13.09 21.60
CA ALA A 240 6.55 -13.68 20.29
C ALA A 240 7.10 -12.62 19.32
N VAL A 241 6.57 -11.38 19.39
CA VAL A 241 7.05 -10.25 18.59
C VAL A 241 8.44 -9.85 19.00
N LEU A 242 8.69 -9.69 20.32
CA LEU A 242 10.03 -9.37 20.83
C LEU A 242 11.06 -10.43 20.42
N ALA A 243 10.73 -11.72 20.53
CA ALA A 243 11.60 -12.80 20.11
C ALA A 243 11.89 -12.79 18.60
N ALA A 244 10.88 -12.49 17.76
CA ALA A 244 11.03 -12.44 16.32
C ALA A 244 12.00 -11.33 15.87
N TYR A 245 11.98 -10.16 16.53
CA TYR A 245 12.87 -9.05 16.21
C TYR A 245 14.26 -9.19 16.82
N LEU A 246 14.40 -9.77 18.05
CA LEU A 246 15.70 -10.03 18.68
C LEU A 246 16.45 -11.17 18.01
N GLY A 247 15.75 -12.19 17.47
CA GLY A 247 16.36 -13.30 16.76
C GLY A 247 17.06 -12.90 15.45
N THR A 248 16.61 -11.81 14.81
CA THR A 248 17.19 -11.31 13.56
C THR A 248 18.45 -10.47 13.77
N SER A 249 18.62 -9.81 14.92
CA SER A 249 19.84 -9.04 15.24
C SER A 249 21.09 -9.91 15.42
N ASN A 250 20.92 -11.18 15.79
CA ASN A 250 22.04 -12.13 15.92
C ASN A 250 22.51 -12.74 14.58
N GLN A 251 21.72 -12.68 13.49
CA GLN A 251 22.16 -13.18 12.18
C GLN A 251 22.92 -12.13 11.38
N SER A 252 22.58 -10.86 11.49
CA SER A 252 23.27 -9.77 10.80
C SER A 252 24.71 -9.56 11.30
N GLY A 253 25.02 -9.95 12.52
CA GLY A 253 26.38 -9.89 13.09
C GLY A 253 27.31 -11.04 12.67
N LYS A 254 26.76 -12.16 12.19
CA LYS A 254 27.60 -13.30 11.76
C LYS A 254 28.03 -13.20 10.29
N ASP A 255 27.25 -12.56 9.45
CA ASP A 255 27.61 -12.41 8.03
C ASP A 255 28.69 -11.33 7.80
N GLN A 256 28.86 -10.38 8.72
CA GLN A 256 29.94 -9.39 8.64
C GLN A 256 31.30 -9.89 9.14
N LEU A 257 31.35 -10.96 9.96
CA LEU A 257 32.57 -11.56 10.44
C LEU A 257 33.14 -12.65 9.51
N GLY A 258 32.36 -13.15 8.57
CA GLY A 258 32.78 -14.14 7.57
C GLY A 258 33.50 -13.56 6.35
N ALA A 259 33.37 -12.26 6.09
CA ALA A 259 33.92 -11.61 4.88
C ALA A 259 35.30 -10.98 5.07
N GLN A 260 35.89 -11.05 6.27
CA GLN A 260 37.25 -10.54 6.57
C GLN A 260 38.34 -11.60 6.66
N ASN A 261 38.02 -12.87 6.43
CA ASN A 261 39.00 -13.99 6.50
C ASN A 261 38.91 -14.92 5.27
N ALA A 262 38.74 -14.38 4.06
CA ALA A 262 38.92 -15.14 2.82
C ALA A 262 39.72 -14.31 1.83
#